data_9f5f35a02eb153930bf1abf08f920b83
#
_entry.id   9f5f35a02eb153930bf1abf08f920b83
#
_cell.length_a   1.000
_cell.length_b   1.000
_cell.length_c   1.000
_cell.angle_alpha   90.00
_cell.angle_beta   90.00
_cell.angle_gamma   90.00
#
_symmetry.space_group_name_H-M   'P 1'
#
loop_
_entity.id
_entity.type
_entity.pdbx_description
1 polymer ?
#
loop_
_entity_poly.entity_id
_entity_poly.type
_entity_poly.pdbx_seq_one_letter_code
_entity_poly.pdbx_strand_id
1 'polypeptide(L)'
;MSIIKNSNKFKKGKFENIEIEFNLDENSTSDDNSLVKKFNEIYDGSLCNFTENKAASHFNYKKRTEEEFLKHHAELLNFAEDIRNSEANVYFFGIGGSNIAPKIFYDLYKDKGNNKFHFITGSDPEEFESIKVSDSDIAVIASKSFSTLETLDSYDRVCGKRVLKNTFAITSNISAATNFGIPKNNILKLNNDTGGRFSAWSPVNIVLPILIGKEGFNSFLDGGLKMDKICLDHENNPALLLSIS
;
A
#
# COMPACT_ATOMS: atom_id res chain seq x y z
N MET A 1 -4.30 31.33 11.10
CA MET A 1 -3.73 30.62 12.26
C MET A 1 -3.04 31.63 13.17
N SER A 2 -3.55 31.93 14.39
CA SER A 2 -2.89 32.81 15.34
C SER A 2 -1.81 32.01 16.07
N ILE A 3 -0.55 32.34 15.85
CA ILE A 3 0.56 31.80 16.60
C ILE A 3 0.48 32.37 18.02
N ILE A 4 -0.02 31.57 18.96
CA ILE A 4 0.08 31.90 20.37
C ILE A 4 1.51 31.55 20.78
N LYS A 5 2.36 32.59 20.92
CA LYS A 5 3.64 32.47 21.56
C LYS A 5 3.40 32.25 23.06
N ASN A 6 3.24 31.02 23.47
CA ASN A 6 3.37 30.62 24.85
C ASN A 6 4.79 30.06 25.04
N SER A 7 5.37 30.30 26.21
CA SER A 7 6.72 29.89 26.64
C SER A 7 6.98 28.37 26.65
N ASN A 8 5.99 27.56 26.30
CA ASN A 8 6.11 26.15 26.01
C ASN A 8 5.93 25.97 24.50
N LYS A 9 6.92 25.45 23.84
CA LYS A 9 7.20 25.28 22.43
C LYS A 9 6.29 24.27 21.71
N PHE A 10 4.98 24.37 21.91
CA PHE A 10 4.03 23.52 21.23
C PHE A 10 3.37 24.28 20.09
N LYS A 11 3.38 23.69 18.90
CA LYS A 11 2.60 24.15 17.76
C LYS A 11 1.40 23.22 17.59
N LYS A 12 0.20 23.78 17.53
CA LYS A 12 -1.03 23.02 17.30
C LYS A 12 -1.44 23.13 15.86
N GLY A 13 -1.65 21.99 15.23
CA GLY A 13 -2.27 21.91 13.91
C GLY A 13 -3.65 21.27 14.02
N LYS A 14 -4.64 21.86 13.36
CA LYS A 14 -6.00 21.28 13.27
C LYS A 14 -6.27 20.89 11.82
N PHE A 15 -6.58 19.61 11.62
CA PHE A 15 -6.84 19.03 10.31
C PHE A 15 -8.21 18.34 10.36
N GLU A 16 -9.23 18.96 9.77
CA GLU A 16 -10.63 18.53 9.88
C GLU A 16 -11.05 18.29 11.36
N ASN A 17 -11.23 17.04 11.76
CA ASN A 17 -11.61 16.62 13.11
C ASN A 17 -10.43 16.15 13.99
N ILE A 18 -9.20 16.27 13.47
CA ILE A 18 -7.98 15.85 14.15
C ILE A 18 -7.22 17.08 14.61
N GLU A 19 -6.94 17.17 15.90
CA GLU A 19 -6.04 18.16 16.50
C GLU A 19 -4.74 17.47 16.90
N ILE A 20 -3.61 17.97 16.37
CA ILE A 20 -2.28 17.42 16.65
C ILE A 20 -1.46 18.51 17.34
N GLU A 21 -0.82 18.15 18.44
CA GLU A 21 0.11 19.02 19.17
C GLU A 21 1.54 18.55 18.93
N PHE A 22 2.38 19.46 18.43
CA PHE A 22 3.78 19.18 18.12
C PHE A 22 4.68 19.89 19.15
N ASN A 23 5.64 19.16 19.71
CA ASN A 23 6.72 19.73 20.50
C ASN A 23 7.87 20.13 19.58
N LEU A 24 8.10 21.43 19.42
CA LEU A 24 9.15 21.94 18.53
C LEU A 24 10.45 22.13 19.31
N ASP A 25 11.56 21.58 18.81
CA ASP A 25 12.90 21.87 19.34
C ASP A 25 13.30 23.33 19.02
N GLU A 26 13.96 24.00 19.95
CA GLU A 26 14.45 25.39 19.79
C GLU A 26 15.39 25.57 18.61
N ASN A 27 16.11 24.52 18.26
CA ASN A 27 17.11 24.51 17.20
C ASN A 27 16.57 24.09 15.84
N SER A 28 15.26 23.77 15.71
CA SER A 28 14.66 23.40 14.43
C SER A 28 14.43 24.63 13.54
N THR A 29 15.53 25.24 13.08
CA THR A 29 15.55 26.23 12.00
C THR A 29 15.59 25.50 10.65
N SER A 30 14.62 24.62 10.36
CA SER A 30 14.52 24.11 9.02
C SER A 30 14.03 25.23 8.10
N ASP A 31 14.66 25.38 6.95
CA ASP A 31 14.15 26.22 5.88
C ASP A 31 12.85 25.57 5.33
N ASP A 32 11.74 25.86 6.02
CA ASP A 32 10.42 25.29 5.72
C ASP A 32 10.04 25.48 4.24
N ASN A 33 10.44 26.60 3.63
CA ASN A 33 10.23 26.87 2.23
C ASN A 33 10.96 25.90 1.31
N SER A 34 12.20 25.52 1.68
CA SER A 34 12.98 24.56 0.91
C SER A 34 12.37 23.16 0.96
N LEU A 35 11.83 22.73 2.10
CA LEU A 35 11.17 21.43 2.24
C LEU A 35 9.86 21.36 1.42
N VAL A 36 9.02 22.39 1.52
CA VAL A 36 7.78 22.47 0.73
C VAL A 36 8.07 22.53 -0.76
N LYS A 37 9.11 23.27 -1.18
CA LYS A 37 9.55 23.30 -2.57
C LYS A 37 9.95 21.90 -3.06
N LYS A 38 10.78 21.18 -2.30
CA LYS A 38 11.16 19.80 -2.64
C LYS A 38 9.96 18.85 -2.71
N PHE A 39 9.01 18.99 -1.79
CA PHE A 39 7.78 18.19 -1.83
C PHE A 39 6.99 18.47 -3.12
N ASN A 40 6.83 19.72 -3.51
CA ASN A 40 6.16 20.10 -4.76
C ASN A 40 6.88 19.51 -5.99
N GLU A 41 8.22 19.57 -6.01
CA GLU A 41 9.03 18.99 -7.09
C GLU A 41 8.88 17.45 -7.17
N ILE A 42 8.76 16.76 -6.02
CA ILE A 42 8.47 15.33 -5.98
C ILE A 42 7.02 15.06 -6.45
N TYR A 43 6.08 15.89 -6.00
CA TYR A 43 4.66 15.73 -6.31
C TYR A 43 4.37 15.94 -7.80
N ASP A 44 5.01 16.90 -8.45
CA ASP A 44 4.85 17.17 -9.89
C ASP A 44 5.70 16.27 -10.79
N GLY A 45 6.64 15.50 -10.18
CA GLY A 45 7.50 14.55 -10.86
C GLY A 45 8.77 15.15 -11.44
N SER A 46 9.09 16.43 -11.14
CA SER A 46 10.35 17.07 -11.57
C SER A 46 11.56 16.61 -10.75
N LEU A 47 11.34 16.10 -9.55
CA LEU A 47 12.37 15.52 -8.70
C LEU A 47 12.15 14.01 -8.47
N CYS A 48 13.15 13.21 -8.79
CA CYS A 48 13.17 11.78 -8.47
C CYS A 48 13.60 11.51 -7.03
N ASN A 49 13.17 10.37 -6.47
CA ASN A 49 13.64 9.94 -5.16
C ASN A 49 15.14 9.58 -5.18
N PHE A 50 15.80 9.76 -4.03
CA PHE A 50 17.26 9.56 -3.92
C PHE A 50 17.69 8.10 -4.04
N THR A 51 16.83 7.17 -3.60
CA THR A 51 17.24 5.76 -3.42
C THR A 51 17.17 4.97 -4.71
N GLU A 52 16.21 5.28 -5.58
CA GLU A 52 15.95 4.49 -6.78
C GLU A 52 16.06 5.32 -8.07
N ASN A 53 16.27 6.62 -7.95
CA ASN A 53 16.28 7.59 -9.06
C ASN A 53 15.03 7.47 -9.95
N LYS A 54 13.87 7.28 -9.32
CA LYS A 54 12.57 7.11 -9.96
C LYS A 54 11.60 8.17 -9.48
N ALA A 55 10.61 8.48 -10.30
CA ALA A 55 9.51 9.32 -9.88
C ALA A 55 8.80 8.72 -8.67
N ALA A 56 8.37 9.56 -7.73
CA ALA A 56 7.63 9.15 -6.55
C ALA A 56 6.12 9.07 -6.87
N SER A 57 5.73 8.09 -7.69
CA SER A 57 4.35 7.97 -8.23
C SER A 57 3.28 7.74 -7.16
N HIS A 58 3.67 7.27 -5.98
CA HIS A 58 2.75 7.08 -4.86
C HIS A 58 2.19 8.39 -4.29
N PHE A 59 2.81 9.54 -4.57
CA PHE A 59 2.27 10.86 -4.24
C PHE A 59 1.44 11.48 -5.36
N ASN A 60 1.63 11.04 -6.60
CA ASN A 60 1.07 11.73 -7.74
C ASN A 60 -0.32 11.21 -8.12
N TYR A 61 -1.34 11.68 -7.42
CA TYR A 61 -2.74 11.39 -7.76
C TYR A 61 -3.28 12.14 -8.98
N LYS A 62 -2.51 13.02 -9.63
CA LYS A 62 -2.89 13.58 -10.94
C LYS A 62 -3.16 12.47 -11.95
N LYS A 63 -2.43 11.36 -11.85
CA LYS A 63 -2.58 10.20 -12.73
C LYS A 63 -3.88 9.42 -12.54
N ARG A 64 -4.68 9.73 -11.51
CA ARG A 64 -5.96 9.05 -11.28
C ARG A 64 -7.01 9.25 -12.36
N THR A 65 -6.87 10.31 -13.16
CA THR A 65 -7.74 10.57 -14.31
C THR A 65 -7.19 9.95 -15.61
N GLU A 66 -5.98 9.41 -15.58
CA GLU A 66 -5.38 8.75 -16.73
C GLU A 66 -6.05 7.40 -16.99
N GLU A 67 -6.28 7.07 -18.25
CA GLU A 67 -6.96 5.84 -18.68
C GLU A 67 -6.29 4.58 -18.14
N GLU A 68 -4.97 4.54 -18.13
CA GLU A 68 -4.20 3.41 -17.59
C GLU A 68 -4.47 3.20 -16.09
N PHE A 69 -4.53 4.28 -15.30
CA PHE A 69 -4.86 4.19 -13.89
C PHE A 69 -6.28 3.66 -13.68
N LEU A 70 -7.27 4.23 -14.40
CA LEU A 70 -8.67 3.82 -14.28
C LEU A 70 -8.87 2.35 -14.64
N LYS A 71 -8.15 1.87 -15.67
CA LYS A 71 -8.17 0.46 -16.06
C LYS A 71 -7.64 -0.45 -14.95
N HIS A 72 -6.44 -0.17 -14.43
CA HIS A 72 -5.85 -0.99 -13.37
C HIS A 72 -6.63 -0.92 -12.06
N HIS A 73 -7.23 0.22 -11.76
CA HIS A 73 -8.11 0.36 -10.60
C HIS A 73 -9.37 -0.48 -10.75
N ALA A 74 -10.00 -0.50 -11.94
CA ALA A 74 -11.15 -1.33 -12.22
C ALA A 74 -10.79 -2.83 -12.15
N GLU A 75 -9.64 -3.22 -12.71
CA GLU A 75 -9.13 -4.60 -12.60
C GLU A 75 -8.97 -5.01 -11.13
N LEU A 76 -8.31 -4.18 -10.30
CA LEU A 76 -8.15 -4.43 -8.87
C LEU A 76 -9.48 -4.63 -8.15
N LEU A 77 -10.46 -3.78 -8.43
CA LEU A 77 -11.77 -3.85 -7.78
C LEU A 77 -12.55 -5.09 -8.20
N ASN A 78 -12.48 -5.48 -9.47
CA ASN A 78 -13.12 -6.71 -9.95
C ASN A 78 -12.50 -7.94 -9.27
N PHE A 79 -11.17 -8.04 -9.19
CA PHE A 79 -10.51 -9.11 -8.45
C PHE A 79 -10.91 -9.14 -6.97
N ALA A 80 -10.95 -7.97 -6.34
CA ALA A 80 -11.34 -7.89 -4.94
C ALA A 80 -12.78 -8.35 -4.73
N GLU A 81 -13.70 -8.02 -5.63
CA GLU A 81 -15.09 -8.44 -5.58
C GLU A 81 -15.25 -9.94 -5.78
N ASP A 82 -14.55 -10.53 -6.76
CA ASP A 82 -14.54 -11.97 -7.00
C ASP A 82 -14.06 -12.75 -5.77
N ILE A 83 -12.96 -12.29 -5.15
CA ILE A 83 -12.43 -12.90 -3.92
C ILE A 83 -13.40 -12.74 -2.76
N ARG A 84 -13.95 -11.55 -2.57
CA ARG A 84 -14.93 -11.26 -1.51
C ARG A 84 -16.16 -12.18 -1.61
N ASN A 85 -16.70 -12.37 -2.81
CA ASN A 85 -17.88 -13.16 -3.06
C ASN A 85 -17.63 -14.68 -2.94
N SER A 86 -16.37 -15.12 -3.05
CA SER A 86 -16.01 -16.52 -2.89
C SER A 86 -16.05 -17.02 -1.45
N GLU A 87 -15.94 -16.10 -0.47
CA GLU A 87 -15.80 -16.40 0.96
C GLU A 87 -14.65 -17.38 1.30
N ALA A 88 -13.73 -17.58 0.37
CA ALA A 88 -12.61 -18.50 0.51
C ALA A 88 -11.57 -17.99 1.53
N ASN A 89 -10.75 -18.90 2.09
CA ASN A 89 -9.55 -18.49 2.78
C ASN A 89 -8.55 -17.92 1.77
N VAL A 90 -7.84 -16.87 2.17
CA VAL A 90 -6.84 -16.20 1.35
C VAL A 90 -5.48 -16.35 1.99
N TYR A 91 -4.56 -17.00 1.31
CA TYR A 91 -3.17 -17.13 1.70
C TYR A 91 -2.36 -16.03 1.02
N PHE A 92 -1.88 -15.08 1.79
CA PHE A 92 -1.20 -13.90 1.29
C PHE A 92 0.30 -14.00 1.52
N PHE A 93 1.05 -14.11 0.44
CA PHE A 93 2.51 -14.26 0.43
C PHE A 93 3.17 -12.94 0.08
N GLY A 94 3.94 -12.39 0.98
CA GLY A 94 4.63 -11.13 0.79
C GLY A 94 5.52 -10.79 1.97
N ILE A 95 6.60 -10.02 1.72
CA ILE A 95 7.58 -9.65 2.73
C ILE A 95 7.72 -8.13 2.81
N GLY A 96 7.98 -7.62 4.01
CA GLY A 96 8.22 -6.21 4.26
C GLY A 96 7.04 -5.35 3.81
N GLY A 97 7.28 -4.38 2.94
CA GLY A 97 6.25 -3.48 2.43
C GLY A 97 5.10 -4.18 1.70
N SER A 98 5.33 -5.35 1.12
CA SER A 98 4.28 -6.13 0.47
C SER A 98 3.37 -6.87 1.45
N ASN A 99 3.69 -6.91 2.74
CA ASN A 99 2.90 -7.59 3.76
C ASN A 99 2.36 -6.66 4.84
N ILE A 100 3.15 -5.66 5.28
CA ILE A 100 2.84 -4.86 6.46
C ILE A 100 1.51 -4.11 6.29
N ALA A 101 1.34 -3.38 5.19
CA ALA A 101 0.11 -2.63 4.96
C ALA A 101 -1.12 -3.53 4.82
N PRO A 102 -1.12 -4.60 3.98
CA PRO A 102 -2.21 -5.58 3.93
C PRO A 102 -2.59 -6.14 5.30
N LYS A 103 -1.60 -6.51 6.12
CA LYS A 103 -1.83 -7.06 7.44
C LYS A 103 -2.46 -6.05 8.40
N ILE A 104 -1.98 -4.80 8.41
CA ILE A 104 -2.57 -3.73 9.24
C ILE A 104 -4.05 -3.54 8.88
N PHE A 105 -4.39 -3.46 7.59
CA PHE A 105 -5.77 -3.28 7.16
C PHE A 105 -6.64 -4.50 7.46
N TYR A 106 -6.08 -5.69 7.38
CA TYR A 106 -6.79 -6.89 7.83
C TYR A 106 -7.11 -6.82 9.32
N ASP A 107 -6.13 -6.51 10.16
CA ASP A 107 -6.32 -6.44 11.62
C ASP A 107 -7.37 -5.38 12.00
N LEU A 108 -7.45 -4.27 11.24
CA LEU A 108 -8.44 -3.20 11.46
C LEU A 108 -9.86 -3.56 10.97
N TYR A 109 -9.98 -4.34 9.91
CA TYR A 109 -11.26 -4.52 9.21
C TYR A 109 -11.70 -5.99 9.04
N LYS A 110 -11.03 -6.96 9.68
CA LYS A 110 -11.35 -8.40 9.55
C LYS A 110 -12.80 -8.76 9.87
N ASP A 111 -13.44 -7.98 10.74
CA ASP A 111 -14.84 -8.20 11.12
C ASP A 111 -15.85 -7.61 10.11
N LYS A 112 -15.37 -6.99 9.03
CA LYS A 112 -16.21 -6.39 7.97
C LYS A 112 -16.36 -7.26 6.73
N GLY A 113 -15.54 -8.31 6.60
CA GLY A 113 -15.57 -9.26 5.48
C GLY A 113 -15.64 -10.71 5.97
N ASN A 114 -15.99 -11.63 5.06
CA ASN A 114 -16.12 -13.05 5.38
C ASN A 114 -14.82 -13.84 5.10
N ASN A 115 -13.91 -13.28 4.31
CA ASN A 115 -12.65 -13.94 3.95
C ASN A 115 -11.67 -13.93 5.14
N LYS A 116 -11.09 -15.08 5.43
CA LYS A 116 -9.99 -15.21 6.38
C LYS A 116 -8.66 -15.12 5.66
N PHE A 117 -7.78 -14.25 6.15
CA PHE A 117 -6.44 -14.09 5.58
C PHE A 117 -5.40 -14.77 6.46
N HIS A 118 -4.51 -15.50 5.81
CA HIS A 118 -3.32 -16.10 6.38
C HIS A 118 -2.11 -15.41 5.75
N PHE A 119 -1.40 -14.58 6.53
CA PHE A 119 -0.24 -13.86 6.04
C PHE A 119 1.02 -14.69 6.25
N ILE A 120 1.73 -14.98 5.17
CA ILE A 120 2.92 -15.81 5.16
C ILE A 120 4.11 -14.94 4.75
N THR A 121 5.04 -14.76 5.68
CA THR A 121 6.08 -13.73 5.58
C THR A 121 7.51 -14.26 5.56
N GLY A 122 7.69 -15.55 5.75
CA GLY A 122 9.00 -16.13 5.85
C GLY A 122 9.06 -17.54 5.30
N SER A 123 10.18 -18.17 5.47
CA SER A 123 10.44 -19.56 5.10
C SER A 123 10.59 -20.47 6.35
N ASP A 124 10.03 -20.06 7.48
CA ASP A 124 10.06 -20.85 8.70
C ASP A 124 9.20 -22.11 8.52
N PRO A 125 9.78 -23.31 8.57
CA PRO A 125 9.03 -24.55 8.40
C PRO A 125 7.91 -24.73 9.42
N GLU A 126 8.08 -24.25 10.65
CA GLU A 126 7.08 -24.39 11.72
C GLU A 126 5.82 -23.57 11.41
N GLU A 127 5.97 -22.43 10.69
CA GLU A 127 4.83 -21.62 10.23
C GLU A 127 3.94 -22.40 9.27
N PHE A 128 4.49 -23.36 8.50
CA PHE A 128 3.79 -24.05 7.43
C PHE A 128 3.16 -25.37 7.84
N GLU A 129 3.65 -26.03 8.89
CA GLU A 129 3.21 -27.38 9.28
C GLU A 129 1.71 -27.45 9.64
N SER A 130 1.16 -26.38 10.16
CA SER A 130 -0.27 -26.29 10.53
C SER A 130 -1.19 -25.88 9.38
N ILE A 131 -0.62 -25.42 8.26
CA ILE A 131 -1.40 -24.86 7.15
C ILE A 131 -1.91 -25.97 6.24
N LYS A 132 -3.22 -26.05 6.09
CA LYS A 132 -3.88 -26.98 5.15
C LYS A 132 -4.66 -26.15 4.12
N VAL A 133 -4.13 -26.13 2.92
CA VAL A 133 -4.74 -25.41 1.78
C VAL A 133 -5.64 -26.36 1.01
N SER A 134 -6.84 -25.92 0.68
CA SER A 134 -7.80 -26.62 -0.18
C SER A 134 -7.75 -26.07 -1.61
N ASP A 135 -8.33 -26.81 -2.56
CA ASP A 135 -8.39 -26.40 -3.97
C ASP A 135 -9.35 -25.21 -4.19
N SER A 136 -10.22 -24.92 -3.23
CA SER A 136 -11.11 -23.75 -3.25
C SER A 136 -10.50 -22.50 -2.64
N ASP A 137 -9.37 -22.62 -1.94
CA ASP A 137 -8.70 -21.48 -1.33
C ASP A 137 -7.99 -20.62 -2.39
N ILE A 138 -7.69 -19.40 -2.01
CA ILE A 138 -7.06 -18.41 -2.87
C ILE A 138 -5.66 -18.10 -2.36
N ALA A 139 -4.70 -18.00 -3.26
CA ALA A 139 -3.36 -17.53 -2.97
C ALA A 139 -3.10 -16.18 -3.64
N VAL A 140 -2.49 -15.24 -2.92
CA VAL A 140 -2.05 -13.95 -3.44
C VAL A 140 -0.55 -13.82 -3.23
N ILE A 141 0.22 -13.70 -4.30
CA ILE A 141 1.67 -13.50 -4.26
C ILE A 141 1.97 -12.03 -4.56
N ALA A 142 2.37 -11.28 -3.55
CA ALA A 142 2.74 -9.87 -3.66
C ALA A 142 4.27 -9.72 -3.68
N SER A 143 4.85 -9.65 -4.86
CA SER A 143 6.29 -9.45 -5.05
C SER A 143 6.56 -8.57 -6.27
N LYS A 144 7.14 -7.39 -6.06
CA LYS A 144 7.39 -6.43 -7.14
C LYS A 144 8.22 -7.04 -8.27
N SER A 145 9.34 -7.69 -7.96
CA SER A 145 10.23 -8.33 -8.93
C SER A 145 9.77 -9.72 -9.37
N PHE A 146 8.87 -10.34 -8.61
CA PHE A 146 8.49 -11.76 -8.71
C PHE A 146 9.70 -12.71 -8.72
N SER A 147 10.71 -12.37 -7.89
CA SER A 147 11.96 -13.12 -7.72
C SER A 147 12.42 -13.21 -6.26
N THR A 148 11.59 -12.76 -5.31
CA THR A 148 11.89 -12.86 -3.88
C THR A 148 11.81 -14.31 -3.47
N LEU A 149 12.96 -14.91 -3.19
CA LEU A 149 13.09 -16.36 -2.94
C LEU A 149 12.18 -16.82 -1.79
N GLU A 150 12.21 -16.11 -0.67
CA GLU A 150 11.42 -16.44 0.51
C GLU A 150 9.92 -16.44 0.22
N THR A 151 9.44 -15.51 -0.60
CA THR A 151 8.03 -15.43 -0.99
C THR A 151 7.63 -16.61 -1.87
N LEU A 152 8.46 -16.95 -2.86
CA LEU A 152 8.16 -18.03 -3.79
C LEU A 152 8.36 -19.42 -3.15
N ASP A 153 9.38 -19.59 -2.32
CA ASP A 153 9.62 -20.82 -1.57
C ASP A 153 8.48 -21.09 -0.57
N SER A 154 8.03 -20.05 0.13
CA SER A 154 6.86 -20.15 1.03
C SER A 154 5.61 -20.59 0.29
N TYR A 155 5.37 -20.01 -0.89
CA TYR A 155 4.22 -20.40 -1.73
C TYR A 155 4.34 -21.88 -2.14
N ASP A 156 5.51 -22.30 -2.63
CA ASP A 156 5.71 -23.68 -3.08
C ASP A 156 5.53 -24.69 -1.94
N ARG A 157 5.98 -24.37 -0.73
CA ARG A 157 5.83 -25.22 0.47
C ARG A 157 4.40 -25.31 0.93
N VAL A 158 3.68 -24.21 0.95
CA VAL A 158 2.30 -24.11 1.48
C VAL A 158 1.28 -24.59 0.45
N CYS A 159 1.34 -24.08 -0.76
CA CYS A 159 0.33 -24.30 -1.80
C CYS A 159 0.80 -25.32 -2.85
N GLY A 160 2.08 -25.31 -3.20
CA GLY A 160 2.60 -26.02 -4.34
C GLY A 160 1.86 -25.61 -5.62
N LYS A 161 1.61 -26.58 -6.50
CA LYS A 161 0.86 -26.35 -7.74
C LYS A 161 -0.66 -26.48 -7.59
N ARG A 162 -1.16 -26.82 -6.40
CA ARG A 162 -2.58 -27.16 -6.21
C ARG A 162 -3.54 -26.00 -6.48
N VAL A 163 -3.18 -24.80 -6.01
CA VAL A 163 -4.05 -23.60 -6.11
C VAL A 163 -3.67 -22.66 -7.24
N LEU A 164 -2.80 -23.09 -8.19
CA LEU A 164 -2.36 -22.20 -9.29
C LEU A 164 -3.49 -21.51 -10.05
N LYS A 165 -4.61 -22.19 -10.25
CA LYS A 165 -5.79 -21.62 -10.92
C LYS A 165 -6.40 -20.45 -10.14
N ASN A 166 -6.34 -20.53 -8.82
CA ASN A 166 -6.86 -19.54 -7.87
C ASN A 166 -5.72 -18.69 -7.27
N THR A 167 -4.55 -18.66 -7.92
CA THR A 167 -3.43 -17.84 -7.51
C THR A 167 -3.44 -16.53 -8.28
N PHE A 168 -3.34 -15.44 -7.54
CA PHE A 168 -3.20 -14.09 -8.05
C PHE A 168 -1.78 -13.59 -7.78
N ALA A 169 -1.20 -12.88 -8.73
CA ALA A 169 0.07 -12.20 -8.56
C ALA A 169 -0.12 -10.69 -8.56
N ILE A 170 0.58 -10.01 -7.68
CA ILE A 170 0.70 -8.56 -7.68
C ILE A 170 2.17 -8.23 -7.92
N THR A 171 2.49 -7.82 -9.15
CA THR A 171 3.87 -7.71 -9.59
C THR A 171 4.08 -6.70 -10.71
N SER A 172 5.29 -6.15 -10.82
CA SER A 172 5.72 -5.40 -12.01
C SER A 172 6.34 -6.32 -13.08
N ASN A 173 6.68 -7.57 -12.73
CA ASN A 173 7.28 -8.54 -13.63
C ASN A 173 6.27 -9.60 -14.08
N ILE A 174 5.38 -9.18 -15.00
CA ILE A 174 4.31 -10.02 -15.52
C ILE A 174 4.87 -11.30 -16.16
N SER A 175 6.00 -11.19 -16.88
CA SER A 175 6.62 -12.34 -17.55
C SER A 175 7.06 -13.40 -16.54
N ALA A 176 7.68 -13.02 -15.43
CA ALA A 176 8.10 -13.97 -14.40
C ALA A 176 6.90 -14.67 -13.76
N ALA A 177 5.82 -13.95 -13.45
CA ALA A 177 4.60 -14.54 -12.90
C ALA A 177 3.93 -15.51 -13.89
N THR A 178 3.89 -15.16 -15.18
CA THR A 178 3.34 -16.04 -16.23
C THR A 178 4.20 -17.29 -16.39
N ASN A 179 5.54 -17.16 -16.39
CA ASN A 179 6.46 -18.30 -16.49
C ASN A 179 6.38 -19.22 -15.25
N PHE A 180 6.04 -18.68 -14.10
CA PHE A 180 5.78 -19.45 -12.88
C PHE A 180 4.51 -20.32 -13.00
N GLY A 181 3.60 -19.95 -13.91
CA GLY A 181 2.37 -20.70 -14.19
C GLY A 181 1.10 -19.98 -13.76
N ILE A 182 1.17 -18.72 -13.34
CA ILE A 182 -0.02 -17.95 -12.97
C ILE A 182 -0.74 -17.49 -14.24
N PRO A 183 -2.05 -17.73 -14.35
CA PRO A 183 -2.82 -17.25 -15.50
C PRO A 183 -2.69 -15.74 -15.68
N LYS A 184 -2.49 -15.29 -16.90
CA LYS A 184 -2.27 -13.86 -17.20
C LYS A 184 -3.40 -12.96 -16.65
N ASN A 185 -4.63 -13.47 -16.68
CA ASN A 185 -5.79 -12.75 -16.15
C ASN A 185 -5.81 -12.67 -14.61
N ASN A 186 -4.95 -13.41 -13.93
CA ASN A 186 -4.80 -13.37 -12.47
C ASN A 186 -3.61 -12.51 -12.03
N ILE A 187 -3.07 -11.68 -12.90
CA ILE A 187 -1.91 -10.85 -12.59
C ILE A 187 -2.33 -9.38 -12.55
N LEU A 188 -2.27 -8.80 -11.36
CA LEU A 188 -2.43 -7.36 -11.13
C LEU A 188 -1.08 -6.66 -11.33
N LYS A 189 -1.06 -5.70 -12.25
CA LYS A 189 0.15 -4.93 -12.53
C LYS A 189 0.48 -3.98 -11.38
N LEU A 190 1.70 -4.07 -10.89
CA LEU A 190 2.29 -3.11 -9.96
C LEU A 190 3.24 -2.19 -10.73
N ASN A 191 3.15 -0.89 -10.50
CA ASN A 191 4.07 0.05 -11.13
C ASN A 191 5.50 -0.12 -10.64
N ASN A 192 6.46 0.00 -11.54
CA ASN A 192 7.88 -0.15 -11.23
C ASN A 192 8.43 0.88 -10.23
N ASP A 193 7.82 2.05 -10.20
CA ASP A 193 8.17 3.18 -9.33
C ASP A 193 7.49 3.11 -7.96
N THR A 194 6.57 2.15 -7.73
CA THR A 194 5.98 1.94 -6.42
C THR A 194 7.04 1.41 -5.44
N GLY A 195 7.39 2.19 -4.44
CA GLY A 195 8.26 1.75 -3.35
C GLY A 195 7.54 0.80 -2.39
N GLY A 196 8.22 -0.24 -1.90
CA GLY A 196 7.62 -1.24 -1.02
C GLY A 196 6.94 -0.64 0.21
N ARG A 197 7.60 0.26 0.92
CA ARG A 197 7.06 0.94 2.12
C ARG A 197 5.87 1.87 1.84
N PHE A 198 5.62 2.22 0.59
CA PHE A 198 4.51 3.07 0.16
C PHE A 198 3.40 2.30 -0.57
N SER A 199 3.47 0.97 -0.57
CA SER A 199 2.59 0.09 -1.33
C SER A 199 1.13 0.07 -0.84
N ALA A 200 0.83 0.67 0.31
CA ALA A 200 -0.53 0.79 0.84
C ALA A 200 -1.53 1.42 -0.16
N TRP A 201 -1.04 2.28 -1.06
CA TRP A 201 -1.82 2.98 -2.09
C TRP A 201 -1.87 2.23 -3.43
N SER A 202 -1.27 1.05 -3.51
CA SER A 202 -1.12 0.24 -4.71
C SER A 202 -1.99 -1.02 -4.66
N PRO A 203 -2.04 -1.82 -5.73
CA PRO A 203 -2.71 -3.13 -5.74
C PRO A 203 -2.28 -4.09 -4.64
N VAL A 204 -1.10 -3.89 -4.03
CA VAL A 204 -0.65 -4.69 -2.87
C VAL A 204 -1.68 -4.67 -1.75
N ASN A 205 -2.42 -3.57 -1.60
CA ASN A 205 -3.47 -3.44 -0.59
C ASN A 205 -4.84 -3.97 -1.05
N ILE A 206 -4.87 -5.03 -1.86
CA ILE A 206 -6.12 -5.69 -2.30
C ILE A 206 -6.97 -6.19 -1.12
N VAL A 207 -6.35 -6.43 0.03
CA VAL A 207 -7.03 -6.83 1.27
C VAL A 207 -8.12 -5.83 1.65
N LEU A 208 -7.84 -4.54 1.50
CA LEU A 208 -8.78 -3.51 1.91
C LEU A 208 -10.09 -3.55 1.10
N PRO A 209 -10.11 -3.52 -0.24
CA PRO A 209 -11.36 -3.63 -1.00
C PRO A 209 -12.07 -4.99 -0.83
N ILE A 210 -11.34 -6.08 -0.54
CA ILE A 210 -11.96 -7.35 -0.19
C ILE A 210 -12.77 -7.22 1.11
N LEU A 211 -12.25 -6.55 2.12
CA LEU A 211 -12.90 -6.44 3.43
C LEU A 211 -14.01 -5.39 3.46
N ILE A 212 -13.77 -4.19 2.93
CA ILE A 212 -14.70 -3.05 3.06
C ILE A 212 -15.38 -2.65 1.75
N GLY A 213 -15.13 -3.38 0.67
CA GLY A 213 -15.75 -3.15 -0.64
C GLY A 213 -15.19 -1.93 -1.38
N LYS A 214 -15.74 -1.72 -2.58
CA LYS A 214 -15.34 -0.66 -3.50
C LYS A 214 -15.47 0.74 -2.90
N GLU A 215 -16.59 1.03 -2.25
CA GLU A 215 -16.86 2.36 -1.71
C GLU A 215 -15.89 2.71 -0.56
N GLY A 216 -15.67 1.77 0.34
CA GLY A 216 -14.70 1.93 1.43
C GLY A 216 -13.28 2.15 0.89
N PHE A 217 -12.86 1.37 -0.11
CA PHE A 217 -11.56 1.53 -0.73
C PHE A 217 -11.41 2.89 -1.44
N ASN A 218 -12.43 3.34 -2.17
CA ASN A 218 -12.40 4.66 -2.79
C ASN A 218 -12.30 5.77 -1.74
N SER A 219 -13.05 5.66 -0.64
CA SER A 219 -12.96 6.63 0.47
C SER A 219 -11.56 6.67 1.09
N PHE A 220 -10.88 5.52 1.23
CA PHE A 220 -9.50 5.47 1.67
C PHE A 220 -8.55 6.20 0.71
N LEU A 221 -8.70 5.96 -0.59
CA LEU A 221 -7.91 6.64 -1.61
C LEU A 221 -8.17 8.15 -1.64
N ASP A 222 -9.42 8.59 -1.44
CA ASP A 222 -9.78 10.01 -1.36
C ASP A 222 -9.18 10.69 -0.13
N GLY A 223 -9.05 9.96 0.99
CA GLY A 223 -8.30 10.42 2.17
C GLY A 223 -6.85 10.74 1.84
N GLY A 224 -6.16 9.86 1.10
CA GLY A 224 -4.81 10.11 0.62
C GLY A 224 -4.70 11.34 -0.29
N LEU A 225 -5.66 11.50 -1.23
CA LEU A 225 -5.69 12.68 -2.09
C LEU A 225 -5.89 13.99 -1.31
N LYS A 226 -6.73 13.97 -0.29
CA LYS A 226 -6.91 15.13 0.59
C LYS A 226 -5.62 15.46 1.33
N MET A 227 -4.93 14.43 1.84
CA MET A 227 -3.66 14.61 2.54
C MET A 227 -2.58 15.18 1.62
N ASP A 228 -2.47 14.68 0.39
CA ASP A 228 -1.53 15.23 -0.61
C ASP A 228 -1.77 16.73 -0.83
N LYS A 229 -3.05 17.15 -0.96
CA LYS A 229 -3.41 18.56 -1.13
C LYS A 229 -3.03 19.41 0.09
N ILE A 230 -3.22 18.87 1.31
CA ILE A 230 -2.81 19.55 2.55
C ILE A 230 -1.28 19.68 2.61
N CYS A 231 -0.54 18.67 2.16
CA CYS A 231 0.92 18.71 2.14
C CYS A 231 1.52 19.72 1.13
N LEU A 232 0.71 20.20 0.16
CA LEU A 232 1.12 21.30 -0.74
C LEU A 232 1.02 22.67 -0.08
N ASP A 233 0.30 22.78 1.04
CA ASP A 233 0.15 24.02 1.80
C ASP A 233 1.33 24.17 2.78
N HIS A 234 1.96 25.36 2.78
CA HIS A 234 3.06 25.67 3.68
C HIS A 234 2.61 25.84 5.14
N GLU A 235 1.44 26.45 5.35
CA GLU A 235 1.01 26.84 6.71
C GLU A 235 0.35 25.69 7.49
N ASN A 236 -0.34 24.80 6.79
CA ASN A 236 -1.16 23.73 7.39
C ASN A 236 -0.64 22.32 7.06
N ASN A 237 0.64 22.19 6.74
CA ASN A 237 1.24 20.93 6.34
C ASN A 237 1.61 20.07 7.57
N PRO A 238 0.83 18.99 7.88
CA PRO A 238 1.12 18.16 9.06
C PRO A 238 2.40 17.34 8.90
N ALA A 239 2.78 16.98 7.67
CA ALA A 239 4.02 16.26 7.42
C ALA A 239 5.24 17.15 7.69
N LEU A 240 5.17 18.43 7.29
CA LEU A 240 6.20 19.42 7.60
C LEU A 240 6.30 19.63 9.11
N LEU A 241 5.16 19.83 9.79
CA LEU A 241 5.15 20.00 11.25
C LEU A 241 5.74 18.80 11.98
N LEU A 242 5.45 17.58 11.52
CA LEU A 242 6.01 16.36 12.07
C LEU A 242 7.52 16.25 11.82
N SER A 243 8.00 16.75 10.67
CA SER A 243 9.42 16.67 10.32
C SER A 243 10.32 17.61 11.12
N ILE A 244 9.73 18.65 11.73
CA ILE A 244 10.45 19.67 12.51
C ILE A 244 10.19 19.55 14.03
N SER A 245 9.35 18.61 14.46
CA SER A 245 9.10 18.28 15.87
C SER A 245 10.05 17.20 16.37
#